data_d722e900b1f2324bbde0b3df7e1f8338
#
_entry.id   d722e900b1f2324bbde0b3df7e1f8338
#
_cell.length_a   1.000
_cell.length_b   1.000
_cell.length_c   1.000
_cell.angle_alpha   90.00
_cell.angle_beta   90.00
_cell.angle_gamma   90.00
#
_symmetry.space_group_name_H-M   'P 1'
#
loop_
_entity.id
_entity.type
_entity.pdbx_description
1 polymer ?
#
loop_
_entity_poly.entity_id
_entity_poly.type
_entity_poly.pdbx_seq_one_letter_code
_entity_poly.pdbx_strand_id
1 'polypeptide(L)'
;MKYLLPSVTAFALALPGMAAAHPHIFAEARLEVVAADDGSISELRHVWRFDEVFSSSVLLDFDQNTNLKLDEAELAELGEIMRASLADFDYFTTISVDGKSAAIVKPDAIHVSFEENQILI
;
A
#
# COMPACT_ATOMS: atom_id res chain seq x y z
N MET A 1 67.13 5.16 29.53
CA MET A 1 65.77 5.74 29.59
C MET A 1 64.91 5.03 28.57
N LYS A 2 63.96 4.23 29.04
CA LYS A 2 63.03 3.50 28.19
C LYS A 2 61.74 4.33 28.12
N TYR A 3 61.45 4.88 26.94
CA TYR A 3 60.20 5.60 26.69
C TYR A 3 59.09 4.56 26.35
N LEU A 4 58.16 4.37 27.27
CA LEU A 4 56.96 3.63 27.07
C LEU A 4 55.98 4.53 26.29
N LEU A 5 55.70 4.20 25.04
CA LEU A 5 54.65 4.78 24.25
C LEU A 5 53.29 4.17 24.69
N PRO A 6 52.30 4.97 25.08
CA PRO A 6 50.99 4.42 25.36
C PRO A 6 50.30 4.04 24.03
N SER A 7 49.93 2.75 23.93
CA SER A 7 49.06 2.26 22.87
C SER A 7 47.66 2.87 23.02
N VAL A 8 47.34 3.80 22.13
CA VAL A 8 45.97 4.32 22.01
C VAL A 8 45.16 3.25 21.25
N THR A 9 44.40 2.46 21.99
CA THR A 9 43.41 1.57 21.40
C THR A 9 42.25 2.41 20.90
N ALA A 10 42.16 2.62 19.60
CA ALA A 10 41.01 3.27 18.98
C ALA A 10 39.81 2.30 19.07
N PHE A 11 38.89 2.59 19.98
CA PHE A 11 37.60 1.93 20.09
C PHE A 11 36.72 2.50 18.95
N ALA A 12 36.66 1.79 17.83
CA ALA A 12 35.72 2.10 16.77
C ALA A 12 34.31 1.82 17.26
N LEU A 13 33.58 2.88 17.63
CA LEU A 13 32.15 2.83 17.88
C LEU A 13 31.46 2.48 16.54
N ALA A 14 31.13 1.22 16.36
CA ALA A 14 30.20 0.79 15.32
C ALA A 14 28.83 1.35 15.70
N LEU A 15 28.48 2.50 15.12
CA LEU A 15 27.11 3.00 15.17
C LEU A 15 26.24 1.98 14.40
N PRO A 16 25.22 1.39 15.04
CA PRO A 16 24.25 0.59 14.29
C PRO A 16 23.61 1.52 13.26
N GLY A 17 23.84 1.25 11.98
CA GLY A 17 23.11 1.91 10.92
C GLY A 17 21.63 1.74 11.22
N MET A 18 20.86 2.83 11.22
CA MET A 18 19.42 2.75 11.29
C MET A 18 18.97 1.85 10.14
N ALA A 19 18.59 0.62 10.46
CA ALA A 19 17.83 -0.20 9.53
C ALA A 19 16.50 0.55 9.34
N ALA A 20 16.36 1.24 8.21
CA ALA A 20 15.06 1.72 7.77
C ALA A 20 14.24 0.45 7.48
N ALA A 21 13.53 -0.03 8.49
CA ALA A 21 12.47 -1.00 8.26
C ALA A 21 11.40 -0.25 7.45
N HIS A 22 11.25 -0.59 6.19
CA HIS A 22 10.12 -0.13 5.41
C HIS A 22 8.85 -0.50 6.19
N PRO A 23 7.87 0.41 6.34
CA PRO A 23 6.65 0.04 7.03
C PRO A 23 6.05 -1.17 6.33
N HIS A 24 5.87 -2.26 7.08
CA HIS A 24 5.15 -3.41 6.56
C HIS A 24 3.68 -3.01 6.44
N ILE A 25 3.15 -3.05 5.22
CA ILE A 25 1.74 -2.79 4.95
C ILE A 25 1.02 -4.14 4.97
N PHE A 26 0.03 -4.26 5.82
CA PHE A 26 -0.85 -5.42 5.83
C PHE A 26 -2.20 -5.03 5.25
N ALA A 27 -2.66 -5.82 4.30
CA ALA A 27 -3.96 -5.64 3.69
C ALA A 27 -4.71 -6.97 3.68
N GLU A 28 -5.96 -6.94 4.11
CA GLU A 28 -6.91 -8.01 3.86
C GLU A 28 -7.56 -7.77 2.49
N ALA A 29 -7.39 -8.72 1.58
CA ALA A 29 -7.94 -8.63 0.23
C ALA A 29 -9.10 -9.60 0.05
N ARG A 30 -10.23 -9.11 -0.46
CA ARG A 30 -11.37 -9.88 -0.90
C ARG A 30 -11.59 -9.70 -2.39
N LEU A 31 -11.83 -10.79 -3.10
CA LEU A 31 -12.17 -10.81 -4.50
C LEU A 31 -13.59 -11.40 -4.67
N GLU A 32 -14.47 -10.65 -5.30
CA GLU A 32 -15.76 -11.13 -5.74
C GLU A 32 -15.74 -11.36 -7.26
N VAL A 33 -16.10 -12.56 -7.68
CA VAL A 33 -16.24 -12.91 -9.09
C VAL A 33 -17.72 -12.86 -9.45
N VAL A 34 -18.09 -11.96 -10.34
CA VAL A 34 -19.48 -11.78 -10.78
C VAL A 34 -19.67 -12.49 -12.12
N ALA A 35 -20.61 -13.44 -12.14
CA ALA A 35 -20.98 -14.14 -13.36
C ALA A 35 -22.22 -13.48 -13.99
N ALA A 36 -22.23 -13.42 -15.31
CA ALA A 36 -23.42 -13.06 -16.09
C ALA A 36 -24.35 -14.26 -16.25
N ASP A 37 -25.57 -14.01 -16.74
CA ASP A 37 -26.60 -15.04 -16.92
C ASP A 37 -26.20 -16.14 -17.91
N ASP A 38 -25.31 -15.83 -18.84
CA ASP A 38 -24.76 -16.80 -19.81
C ASP A 38 -23.59 -17.64 -19.25
N GLY A 39 -23.23 -17.44 -17.97
CA GLY A 39 -22.14 -18.14 -17.29
C GLY A 39 -20.75 -17.55 -17.53
N SER A 40 -20.62 -16.47 -18.30
CA SER A 40 -19.36 -15.73 -18.43
C SER A 40 -19.07 -14.91 -17.19
N ILE A 41 -17.80 -14.60 -16.95
CA ILE A 41 -17.38 -13.67 -15.88
C ILE A 41 -17.52 -12.26 -16.42
N SER A 42 -18.37 -11.46 -15.76
CA SER A 42 -18.61 -10.07 -16.15
C SER A 42 -17.74 -9.08 -15.42
N GLU A 43 -17.45 -9.33 -14.13
CA GLU A 43 -16.69 -8.42 -13.29
C GLU A 43 -15.82 -9.17 -12.28
N LEU A 44 -14.72 -8.54 -11.91
CA LEU A 44 -13.92 -8.85 -10.73
C LEU A 44 -13.97 -7.64 -9.81
N ARG A 45 -14.52 -7.82 -8.61
CA ARG A 45 -14.60 -6.76 -7.62
C ARG A 45 -13.60 -7.00 -6.51
N HIS A 46 -12.65 -6.11 -6.38
CA HIS A 46 -11.65 -6.14 -5.33
C HIS A 46 -12.08 -5.26 -4.17
N VAL A 47 -11.87 -5.73 -2.95
CA VAL A 47 -11.97 -4.92 -1.74
C VAL A 47 -10.73 -5.19 -0.91
N TRP A 48 -9.95 -4.15 -0.64
CA TRP A 48 -8.76 -4.24 0.21
C TRP A 48 -8.98 -3.39 1.46
N ARG A 49 -8.76 -3.98 2.60
CA ARG A 49 -8.79 -3.31 3.90
C ARG A 49 -7.37 -3.26 4.44
N PHE A 50 -6.85 -2.07 4.65
CA PHE A 50 -5.50 -1.86 5.16
C PHE A 50 -5.47 -1.84 6.68
N ASP A 51 -4.31 -2.16 7.26
CA ASP A 51 -4.11 -2.09 8.70
C ASP A 51 -4.18 -0.65 9.24
N GLU A 52 -4.40 -0.53 10.55
CA GLU A 52 -4.60 0.79 11.20
C GLU A 52 -3.34 1.65 11.17
N VAL A 53 -2.14 1.05 11.22
CA VAL A 53 -0.88 1.81 11.24
C VAL A 53 -0.65 2.47 9.89
N PHE A 54 -0.78 1.72 8.79
CA PHE A 54 -0.72 2.25 7.45
C PHE A 54 -1.81 3.30 7.22
N SER A 55 -3.04 2.99 7.61
CA SER A 55 -4.19 3.88 7.43
C SER A 55 -4.03 5.21 8.19
N SER A 56 -3.43 5.16 9.39
CA SER A 56 -3.13 6.37 10.15
C SER A 56 -2.05 7.23 9.48
N SER A 57 -1.04 6.62 8.86
CA SER A 57 -0.02 7.34 8.11
C SER A 57 -0.64 8.06 6.90
N VAL A 58 -1.49 7.36 6.17
CA VAL A 58 -2.20 7.94 5.01
C VAL A 58 -3.13 9.07 5.45
N LEU A 59 -3.86 8.90 6.57
CA LEU A 59 -4.68 9.97 7.13
C LEU A 59 -3.86 11.24 7.37
N LEU A 60 -2.70 11.12 8.02
CA LEU A 60 -1.85 12.26 8.30
C LEU A 60 -1.26 12.92 7.05
N ASP A 61 -0.96 12.14 6.02
CA ASP A 61 -0.39 12.64 4.78
C ASP A 61 -1.43 13.33 3.88
N PHE A 62 -2.70 12.92 3.94
CA PHE A 62 -3.77 13.41 3.06
C PHE A 62 -4.77 14.35 3.74
N ASP A 63 -4.76 14.48 5.06
CA ASP A 63 -5.58 15.44 5.81
C ASP A 63 -5.05 16.87 5.63
N GLN A 64 -5.48 17.54 4.59
CA GLN A 64 -5.00 18.87 4.22
C GLN A 64 -5.48 19.97 5.18
N ASN A 65 -6.63 19.77 5.80
CA ASN A 65 -7.23 20.75 6.70
C ASN A 65 -6.93 20.48 8.19
N THR A 66 -6.17 19.43 8.49
CA THR A 66 -5.73 19.03 9.84
C THR A 66 -6.87 18.78 10.84
N ASN A 67 -7.97 18.24 10.34
CA ASN A 67 -9.14 17.92 11.18
C ASN A 67 -9.16 16.45 11.64
N LEU A 68 -8.14 15.66 11.31
CA LEU A 68 -7.98 14.23 11.59
C LEU A 68 -9.09 13.35 10.99
N LYS A 69 -9.57 13.76 9.82
CA LYS A 69 -10.54 13.05 9.01
C LYS A 69 -10.17 13.22 7.53
N LEU A 70 -10.55 12.27 6.72
CA LEU A 70 -10.49 12.41 5.27
C LEU A 70 -11.88 12.77 4.77
N ASP A 71 -12.00 13.96 4.18
CA ASP A 71 -13.23 14.38 3.52
C ASP A 71 -13.38 13.77 2.13
N GLU A 72 -14.50 14.00 1.48
CA GLU A 72 -14.81 13.41 0.17
C GLU A 72 -13.79 13.80 -0.91
N ALA A 73 -13.28 15.03 -0.88
CA ALA A 73 -12.30 15.50 -1.85
C ALA A 73 -10.92 14.86 -1.62
N GLU A 74 -10.50 14.73 -0.37
CA GLU A 74 -9.25 14.06 0.02
C GLU A 74 -9.29 12.56 -0.29
N LEU A 75 -10.43 11.89 -0.05
CA LEU A 75 -10.65 10.50 -0.43
C LEU A 75 -10.64 10.30 -1.95
N ALA A 76 -11.21 11.22 -2.71
CA ALA A 76 -11.19 11.17 -4.17
C ALA A 76 -9.78 11.35 -4.73
N GLU A 77 -9.00 12.29 -4.19
CA GLU A 77 -7.58 12.48 -4.56
C GLU A 77 -6.75 11.22 -4.25
N LEU A 78 -6.93 10.64 -3.07
CA LEU A 78 -6.27 9.40 -2.68
C LEU A 78 -6.62 8.27 -3.65
N GLY A 79 -7.89 8.14 -4.04
CA GLY A 79 -8.35 7.13 -5.00
C GLY A 79 -7.66 7.26 -6.37
N GLU A 80 -7.48 8.49 -6.87
CA GLU A 80 -6.77 8.73 -8.12
C GLU A 80 -5.28 8.38 -8.03
N ILE A 81 -4.62 8.74 -6.94
CA ILE A 81 -3.21 8.41 -6.71
C ILE A 81 -3.03 6.89 -6.63
N MET A 82 -3.91 6.20 -5.91
CA MET A 82 -3.87 4.73 -5.82
C MET A 82 -4.13 4.07 -7.17
N ARG A 83 -5.11 4.57 -7.94
CA ARG A 83 -5.40 4.06 -9.27
C ARG A 83 -4.19 4.17 -10.20
N ALA A 84 -3.52 5.32 -10.22
CA ALA A 84 -2.33 5.53 -11.02
C ALA A 84 -1.17 4.64 -10.58
N SER A 85 -0.92 4.54 -9.28
CA SER A 85 0.17 3.72 -8.73
C SER A 85 -0.03 2.23 -8.94
N LEU A 86 -1.25 1.72 -8.79
CA LEU A 86 -1.56 0.31 -8.98
C LEU A 86 -1.54 -0.12 -10.44
N ALA A 87 -1.72 0.82 -11.38
CA ALA A 87 -1.68 0.55 -12.81
C ALA A 87 -0.33 -0.02 -13.27
N ASP A 88 0.78 0.40 -12.66
CA ASP A 88 2.13 -0.07 -12.96
C ASP A 88 2.35 -1.54 -12.56
N PHE A 89 1.49 -2.07 -11.70
CA PHE A 89 1.51 -3.45 -11.21
C PHE A 89 0.33 -4.28 -11.72
N ASP A 90 -0.34 -3.86 -12.78
CA ASP A 90 -1.55 -4.50 -13.31
C ASP A 90 -2.61 -4.78 -12.23
N TYR A 91 -2.73 -3.84 -11.25
CA TYR A 91 -3.64 -3.95 -10.10
C TYR A 91 -3.48 -5.26 -9.32
N PHE A 92 -2.27 -5.82 -9.31
CA PHE A 92 -1.93 -7.12 -8.73
C PHE A 92 -2.87 -8.26 -9.18
N THR A 93 -3.37 -8.18 -10.42
CA THR A 93 -4.35 -9.13 -10.95
C THR A 93 -3.86 -9.72 -12.26
N THR A 94 -3.79 -11.04 -12.31
CA THR A 94 -3.47 -11.78 -13.52
C THR A 94 -4.54 -12.85 -13.74
N ILE A 95 -5.08 -12.92 -14.95
CA ILE A 95 -6.06 -13.94 -15.35
C ILE A 95 -5.47 -14.80 -16.45
N SER A 96 -5.67 -16.10 -16.31
CA SER A 96 -5.40 -17.05 -17.37
C SER A 96 -6.60 -17.97 -17.59
N VAL A 97 -6.88 -18.25 -18.85
CA VAL A 97 -7.92 -19.21 -19.28
C VAL A 97 -7.25 -20.25 -20.18
N ASP A 98 -7.37 -21.52 -19.81
CA ASP A 98 -6.70 -22.64 -20.50
C ASP A 98 -5.20 -22.41 -20.73
N GLY A 99 -4.51 -21.83 -19.73
CA GLY A 99 -3.08 -21.55 -19.78
C GLY A 99 -2.68 -20.33 -20.61
N LYS A 100 -3.64 -19.56 -21.11
CA LYS A 100 -3.42 -18.32 -21.88
C LYS A 100 -3.82 -17.10 -21.05
N SER A 101 -3.01 -16.04 -21.10
CA SER A 101 -3.35 -14.78 -20.46
C SER A 101 -4.61 -14.18 -21.07
N ALA A 102 -5.53 -13.75 -20.20
CA ALA A 102 -6.71 -13.00 -20.59
C ALA A 102 -6.50 -11.50 -20.25
N ALA A 103 -6.95 -10.64 -21.16
CA ALA A 103 -6.92 -9.19 -20.93
C ALA A 103 -8.00 -8.78 -19.92
N ILE A 104 -7.64 -7.82 -19.07
CA ILE A 104 -8.56 -7.22 -18.08
C ILE A 104 -8.75 -5.76 -18.45
N VAL A 105 -9.97 -5.28 -18.35
CA VAL A 105 -10.27 -3.84 -18.44
C VAL A 105 -9.84 -3.18 -17.13
N LYS A 106 -9.02 -2.14 -17.24
CA LYS A 106 -8.56 -1.38 -16.07
C LYS A 106 -9.72 -0.63 -15.42
N PRO A 107 -9.73 -0.45 -14.09
CA PRO A 107 -10.78 0.28 -13.42
C PRO A 107 -10.74 1.76 -13.81
N ASP A 108 -11.92 2.36 -14.01
CA ASP A 108 -12.06 3.79 -14.27
C ASP A 108 -11.78 4.63 -13.03
N ALA A 109 -12.10 4.09 -11.86
CA ALA A 109 -11.89 4.72 -10.56
C ALA A 109 -11.59 3.69 -9.49
N ILE A 110 -10.91 4.13 -8.43
CA ILE A 110 -10.80 3.42 -7.16
C ILE A 110 -11.57 4.23 -6.12
N HIS A 111 -12.56 3.58 -5.50
CA HIS A 111 -13.32 4.18 -4.41
C HIS A 111 -12.59 3.93 -3.11
N VAL A 112 -12.33 5.00 -2.37
CA VAL A 112 -11.67 4.95 -1.07
C VAL A 112 -12.65 5.33 0.02
N SER A 113 -12.68 4.56 1.09
CA SER A 113 -13.37 4.94 2.32
C SER A 113 -12.43 4.81 3.52
N PHE A 114 -12.75 5.52 4.60
CA PHE A 114 -12.03 5.45 5.87
C PHE A 114 -13.04 5.06 6.95
N GLU A 115 -12.98 3.82 7.39
CA GLU A 115 -13.95 3.22 8.31
C GLU A 115 -13.20 2.50 9.43
N GLU A 116 -13.63 2.71 10.67
CA GLU A 116 -13.04 2.06 11.86
C GLU A 116 -11.51 2.20 11.93
N ASN A 117 -10.98 3.39 11.62
CA ASN A 117 -9.56 3.71 11.55
C ASN A 117 -8.78 2.95 10.46
N GLN A 118 -9.46 2.41 9.48
CA GLN A 118 -8.86 1.67 8.38
C GLN A 118 -9.29 2.24 7.03
N ILE A 119 -8.34 2.25 6.08
CA ILE A 119 -8.64 2.54 4.68
C ILE A 119 -9.14 1.28 4.00
N LEU A 120 -10.23 1.45 3.25
CA LEU A 120 -10.77 0.46 2.32
C LEU A 120 -10.69 1.03 0.89
N ILE A 121 -10.31 0.19 -0.05
CA ILE A 121 -10.36 0.49 -1.49
C ILE A 121 -11.06 -0.61 -2.24
#